data_774cc82fb742a4fb2873b260bebc0671
#
_entry.id   774cc82fb742a4fb2873b260bebc0671
#
_cell.length_a   1.000
_cell.length_b   1.000
_cell.length_c   1.000
_cell.angle_alpha   90.00
_cell.angle_beta   90.00
_cell.angle_gamma   90.00
#
_symmetry.space_group_name_H-M   'P 1'
#
loop_
_entity.id
_entity.type
_entity.pdbx_description
1 polymer ?
#
loop_
_entity_poly.entity_id
_entity_poly.type
_entity_poly.pdbx_seq_one_letter_code
_entity_poly.pdbx_strand_id
1 'polypeptide(L)'
;MRNLTLHKFLAMLLMTVSSATLSVAQNVAKNVAKIGTTEYATLKAAVYDATAGQTVVTLINDVDLTTDDELEVGKLQNIVLDMNGHSIKGANANHKNICVSGKLTLKDSKENSTGKIYAETPYQDGVYDKPLVEVINDGEFVMESGHINSVPAGDHQFVIGAYYDSKVIINGGTIESGWYAINGSNDEYQSPTITINGGTLVSTSSYAISHPQSGTLTIDNRAVVYGAGGAIDMKRGNLVVKGGIMTSKGKSNTGKWGEGTGDPDKAALNFCAPYGDVTATITGGTITAAGDAVLIDAQPTEGKTVSLNIEGGKYSSDVSKYCSSGYTTTPNADGTYTVSYFGNVVLVVYDYKSKEIAGAGQSIAIDMDEVNKIWVPEAGVKGVNTTLTKNYTNTGWNSFFVPFDFTLTDEMLNDFEFVTLYAIALENGNGSPVISYKMAKAGDKIAAFFPCLIKAKATGEQKLYFGEVDYKSIKGVAPQYSCSTTEQYTFHPVMENTCLVAKKGYYLNSEKNSFVYNIHPEAYLPPFLYYMTIQDKATMSYIVPDNGGASKAKICVIGENEPTGITDLVDEAASASGKVYNLQGVVVGNTTEGLPKGVYIKNGRKIIVK
;
A
#
# COMPACT_ATOMS: atom_id res chain seq x y z
N MET A 1 47.93 -77.54 -13.99
CA MET A 1 48.09 -76.10 -13.83
C MET A 1 47.35 -75.24 -14.84
N ARG A 2 46.21 -75.70 -15.37
CA ARG A 2 45.42 -74.94 -16.37
C ARG A 2 44.01 -74.45 -15.84
N ASN A 3 43.60 -74.92 -14.67
CA ASN A 3 42.25 -74.55 -14.15
C ASN A 3 42.22 -73.44 -13.11
N LEU A 4 43.42 -72.98 -12.68
CA LEU A 4 43.45 -71.92 -11.65
C LEU A 4 43.40 -70.50 -12.25
N THR A 5 43.73 -70.35 -13.53
CA THR A 5 43.75 -69.07 -14.25
C THR A 5 42.36 -68.61 -14.72
N LEU A 6 41.49 -69.57 -15.02
CA LEU A 6 40.13 -69.30 -15.53
C LEU A 6 39.20 -68.79 -14.41
N HIS A 7 39.36 -69.29 -13.17
CA HIS A 7 38.58 -68.89 -12.04
C HIS A 7 38.94 -67.45 -11.52
N LYS A 8 40.21 -67.08 -11.67
CA LYS A 8 40.63 -65.68 -11.32
C LYS A 8 40.17 -64.65 -12.36
N PHE A 9 40.10 -65.06 -13.64
CA PHE A 9 39.54 -64.20 -14.69
C PHE A 9 38.01 -64.03 -14.57
N LEU A 10 37.31 -65.10 -14.21
CA LEU A 10 35.86 -65.04 -14.00
C LEU A 10 35.47 -64.28 -12.75
N ALA A 11 36.25 -64.36 -11.68
CA ALA A 11 36.05 -63.56 -10.44
C ALA A 11 36.39 -62.09 -10.67
N MET A 12 37.37 -61.78 -11.51
CA MET A 12 37.73 -60.39 -11.86
C MET A 12 36.69 -59.77 -12.83
N LEU A 13 36.08 -60.56 -13.71
CA LEU A 13 35.02 -60.13 -14.62
C LEU A 13 33.70 -59.96 -13.87
N LEU A 14 33.40 -60.76 -12.85
CA LEU A 14 32.22 -60.55 -11.98
C LEU A 14 32.37 -59.37 -11.04
N MET A 15 33.59 -59.02 -10.57
CA MET A 15 33.82 -57.84 -9.75
C MET A 15 33.81 -56.53 -10.57
N THR A 16 34.14 -56.55 -11.84
CA THR A 16 34.06 -55.38 -12.73
C THR A 16 32.64 -55.12 -13.25
N VAL A 17 31.78 -56.16 -13.34
CA VAL A 17 30.36 -55.96 -13.69
C VAL A 17 29.52 -55.50 -12.49
N SER A 18 29.89 -55.90 -11.26
CA SER A 18 29.19 -55.44 -10.05
C SER A 18 29.58 -54.03 -9.61
N SER A 19 30.69 -53.45 -10.09
CA SER A 19 31.08 -52.06 -9.81
C SER A 19 30.61 -51.07 -10.90
N ALA A 20 30.15 -51.58 -12.07
CA ALA A 20 29.62 -50.73 -13.14
C ALA A 20 28.09 -50.50 -13.07
N THR A 21 27.41 -51.20 -12.16
CA THR A 21 25.96 -51.05 -11.99
C THR A 21 25.56 -50.17 -10.78
N LEU A 22 26.52 -49.53 -10.13
CA LEU A 22 26.27 -48.71 -8.93
C LEU A 22 26.52 -47.22 -9.11
N SER A 23 26.47 -46.67 -10.31
CA SER A 23 26.55 -45.24 -10.54
C SER A 23 25.65 -44.72 -11.66
N VAL A 24 24.54 -45.36 -11.93
CA VAL A 24 23.37 -44.64 -12.42
C VAL A 24 22.60 -44.24 -11.17
N ALA A 25 23.09 -43.23 -10.48
CA ALA A 25 22.20 -42.43 -9.66
C ALA A 25 21.09 -41.99 -10.61
N GLN A 26 19.94 -42.62 -10.53
CA GLN A 26 18.72 -42.04 -11.07
C GLN A 26 18.69 -40.63 -10.51
N ASN A 27 18.92 -39.64 -11.36
CA ASN A 27 18.44 -38.30 -11.12
C ASN A 27 16.92 -38.46 -11.07
N VAL A 28 16.39 -38.78 -9.88
CA VAL A 28 14.98 -38.68 -9.61
C VAL A 28 14.73 -37.17 -9.73
N ALA A 29 14.08 -36.79 -10.81
CA ALA A 29 13.71 -35.40 -11.04
C ALA A 29 12.95 -34.95 -9.79
N LYS A 30 13.53 -34.02 -9.05
CA LYS A 30 12.89 -33.47 -7.85
C LYS A 30 11.70 -32.67 -8.31
N ASN A 31 10.55 -32.87 -7.65
CA ASN A 31 9.43 -31.97 -7.85
C ASN A 31 9.81 -30.54 -7.44
N VAL A 32 9.43 -29.58 -8.26
CA VAL A 32 9.84 -28.16 -8.08
C VAL A 32 8.70 -27.27 -7.60
N ALA A 33 7.46 -27.68 -7.79
CA ALA A 33 6.28 -26.89 -7.43
C ALA A 33 5.18 -27.77 -6.84
N LYS A 34 4.24 -27.16 -6.12
CA LYS A 34 3.02 -27.81 -5.63
C LYS A 34 1.80 -26.90 -5.71
N ILE A 35 0.63 -27.55 -5.88
CA ILE A 35 -0.69 -26.95 -5.68
C ILE A 35 -1.38 -27.72 -4.56
N GLY A 36 -1.59 -27.09 -3.42
CA GLY A 36 -2.04 -27.80 -2.21
C GLY A 36 -1.08 -28.90 -1.81
N THR A 37 -1.53 -30.19 -1.89
CA THR A 37 -0.70 -31.38 -1.61
C THR A 37 -0.14 -32.06 -2.87
N THR A 38 -0.57 -31.64 -4.05
CA THR A 38 -0.09 -32.22 -5.32
C THR A 38 1.22 -31.58 -5.74
N GLU A 39 2.23 -32.38 -5.95
CA GLU A 39 3.56 -31.93 -6.37
C GLU A 39 3.79 -32.16 -7.86
N TYR A 40 4.58 -31.28 -8.48
CA TYR A 40 4.86 -31.25 -9.92
C TYR A 40 6.37 -31.25 -10.17
N ALA A 41 6.78 -32.07 -11.14
CA ALA A 41 8.16 -32.15 -11.56
C ALA A 41 8.65 -30.89 -12.31
N THR A 42 7.74 -30.12 -12.90
CA THR A 42 8.05 -28.84 -13.57
C THR A 42 7.07 -27.75 -13.14
N LEU A 43 7.54 -26.49 -13.12
CA LEU A 43 6.68 -25.33 -12.85
C LEU A 43 5.61 -25.18 -13.96
N LYS A 44 5.98 -25.47 -15.22
CA LYS A 44 5.06 -25.42 -16.36
C LYS A 44 3.85 -26.36 -16.17
N ALA A 45 4.09 -27.59 -15.67
CA ALA A 45 3.01 -28.54 -15.38
C ALA A 45 2.08 -28.01 -14.27
N ALA A 46 2.62 -27.42 -13.20
CA ALA A 46 1.82 -26.82 -12.13
C ALA A 46 0.98 -25.64 -12.64
N VAL A 47 1.56 -24.76 -13.46
CA VAL A 47 0.86 -23.63 -14.06
C VAL A 47 -0.21 -24.11 -15.05
N TYR A 48 0.06 -25.13 -15.85
CA TYR A 48 -0.92 -25.72 -16.78
C TYR A 48 -2.14 -26.31 -16.04
N ASP A 49 -1.92 -26.96 -14.91
CA ASP A 49 -2.97 -27.57 -14.09
C ASP A 49 -3.73 -26.56 -13.23
N ALA A 50 -3.23 -25.31 -13.11
CA ALA A 50 -3.93 -24.25 -12.39
C ALA A 50 -5.24 -23.92 -13.12
N THR A 51 -6.34 -24.25 -12.50
CA THR A 51 -7.70 -24.10 -13.07
C THR A 51 -8.21 -22.66 -12.97
N ALA A 52 -9.38 -22.39 -13.55
CA ALA A 52 -10.07 -21.12 -13.40
C ALA A 52 -10.34 -20.81 -11.92
N GLY A 53 -10.05 -19.56 -11.51
CA GLY A 53 -10.06 -19.11 -10.13
C GLY A 53 -8.64 -18.89 -9.60
N GLN A 54 -8.51 -18.33 -8.40
CA GLN A 54 -7.19 -18.08 -7.82
C GLN A 54 -6.55 -19.39 -7.36
N THR A 55 -5.42 -19.75 -7.99
CA THR A 55 -4.64 -20.94 -7.65
C THR A 55 -3.28 -20.54 -7.08
N VAL A 56 -2.91 -21.10 -5.93
CA VAL A 56 -1.58 -20.89 -5.34
C VAL A 56 -0.65 -21.99 -5.78
N VAL A 57 0.39 -21.62 -6.53
CA VAL A 57 1.51 -22.47 -6.93
C VAL A 57 2.69 -22.11 -6.03
N THR A 58 3.12 -23.04 -5.20
CA THR A 58 4.24 -22.84 -4.27
C THR A 58 5.46 -23.58 -4.75
N LEU A 59 6.61 -22.91 -4.84
CA LEU A 59 7.88 -23.57 -5.13
C LEU A 59 8.34 -24.40 -3.91
N ILE A 60 8.90 -25.57 -4.20
CA ILE A 60 9.47 -26.48 -3.20
C ILE A 60 10.92 -26.84 -3.51
N ASN A 61 11.41 -26.45 -4.68
CA ASN A 61 12.81 -26.47 -5.11
C ASN A 61 13.04 -25.35 -6.12
N ASP A 62 14.31 -25.05 -6.40
CA ASP A 62 14.69 -24.13 -7.47
C ASP A 62 14.26 -24.67 -8.84
N VAL A 63 13.90 -23.74 -9.72
CA VAL A 63 13.41 -24.03 -11.08
C VAL A 63 14.43 -23.52 -12.09
N ASP A 64 14.75 -24.34 -13.09
CA ASP A 64 15.55 -23.97 -14.24
C ASP A 64 14.69 -24.00 -15.50
N LEU A 65 14.37 -22.83 -16.06
CA LEU A 65 13.60 -22.67 -17.30
C LEU A 65 14.50 -22.65 -18.55
N THR A 66 15.81 -22.84 -18.42
CA THR A 66 16.75 -22.77 -19.56
C THR A 66 16.53 -23.87 -20.61
N THR A 67 15.89 -24.97 -20.21
CA THR A 67 15.57 -26.09 -21.07
C THR A 67 14.11 -26.16 -21.50
N ASP A 68 13.27 -25.33 -20.84
CA ASP A 68 11.83 -25.29 -21.11
C ASP A 68 11.48 -24.09 -21.98
N ASP A 69 10.40 -24.27 -22.75
CA ASP A 69 9.74 -23.12 -23.38
C ASP A 69 9.19 -22.16 -22.32
N GLU A 70 8.83 -20.97 -22.75
CA GLU A 70 8.19 -19.93 -21.96
C GLU A 70 7.12 -20.44 -20.99
N LEU A 71 7.14 -19.93 -19.76
CA LEU A 71 6.08 -20.13 -18.77
C LEU A 71 4.92 -19.18 -19.11
N GLU A 72 3.83 -19.71 -19.60
CA GLU A 72 2.65 -18.92 -19.98
C GLU A 72 1.58 -18.97 -18.88
N VAL A 73 1.14 -17.78 -18.42
CA VAL A 73 -0.06 -17.60 -17.61
C VAL A 73 -1.18 -17.11 -18.53
N GLY A 74 -2.02 -18.06 -18.93
CA GLY A 74 -3.07 -17.84 -19.94
C GLY A 74 -4.22 -17.00 -19.44
N LYS A 75 -4.98 -16.41 -20.37
CA LYS A 75 -6.03 -15.40 -20.15
C LYS A 75 -7.07 -15.75 -19.07
N LEU A 76 -7.38 -17.00 -18.85
CA LEU A 76 -8.36 -17.44 -17.86
C LEU A 76 -7.74 -17.83 -16.51
N GLN A 77 -6.43 -17.78 -16.39
CA GLN A 77 -5.71 -18.18 -15.19
C GLN A 77 -5.53 -16.99 -14.24
N ASN A 78 -5.64 -17.28 -12.95
CA ASN A 78 -5.33 -16.37 -11.85
C ASN A 78 -4.41 -17.10 -10.87
N ILE A 79 -3.11 -16.85 -10.98
CA ILE A 79 -2.08 -17.60 -10.27
C ILE A 79 -1.42 -16.72 -9.23
N VAL A 80 -1.28 -17.24 -8.03
CA VAL A 80 -0.36 -16.74 -7.01
C VAL A 80 0.86 -17.66 -7.02
N LEU A 81 1.98 -17.17 -7.56
CA LEU A 81 3.25 -17.87 -7.54
C LEU A 81 4.01 -17.48 -6.27
N ASP A 82 4.09 -18.43 -5.35
CA ASP A 82 4.83 -18.27 -4.10
C ASP A 82 6.22 -18.88 -4.25
N MET A 83 7.23 -18.03 -4.27
CA MET A 83 8.64 -18.43 -4.38
C MET A 83 9.10 -19.26 -3.19
N ASN A 84 8.52 -19.05 -1.99
CA ASN A 84 8.83 -19.80 -0.77
C ASN A 84 10.36 -19.95 -0.53
N GLY A 85 11.13 -18.92 -0.86
CA GLY A 85 12.59 -18.85 -0.73
C GLY A 85 13.38 -19.53 -1.87
N HIS A 86 12.69 -20.13 -2.86
CA HIS A 86 13.30 -20.75 -4.01
C HIS A 86 13.41 -19.78 -5.19
N SER A 87 14.28 -20.13 -6.13
CA SER A 87 14.59 -19.27 -7.28
C SER A 87 14.13 -19.89 -8.59
N ILE A 88 13.83 -19.03 -9.56
CA ILE A 88 13.57 -19.40 -10.95
C ILE A 88 14.70 -18.83 -11.79
N LYS A 89 15.51 -19.71 -12.36
CA LYS A 89 16.51 -19.34 -13.35
C LYS A 89 15.84 -19.31 -14.72
N GLY A 90 15.83 -18.15 -15.32
CA GLY A 90 15.32 -17.96 -16.67
C GLY A 90 16.30 -18.45 -17.73
N ALA A 91 15.79 -18.64 -18.94
CA ALA A 91 16.60 -18.82 -20.13
C ALA A 91 17.49 -17.59 -20.36
N ASN A 92 18.24 -17.57 -21.43
CA ASN A 92 19.07 -16.42 -21.77
C ASN A 92 18.22 -15.15 -22.06
N ALA A 93 18.88 -14.01 -22.15
CA ALA A 93 18.30 -12.71 -22.44
C ALA A 93 17.47 -12.62 -23.73
N ASN A 94 17.56 -13.64 -24.59
CA ASN A 94 16.88 -13.68 -25.89
C ASN A 94 15.51 -14.35 -25.85
N HIS A 95 15.10 -14.84 -24.69
CA HIS A 95 13.82 -15.51 -24.49
C HIS A 95 13.05 -14.84 -23.35
N LYS A 96 11.76 -14.57 -23.58
CA LYS A 96 10.83 -14.26 -22.49
C LYS A 96 10.70 -15.51 -21.62
N ASN A 97 10.77 -15.32 -20.32
CA ASN A 97 10.74 -16.44 -19.39
C ASN A 97 9.33 -16.67 -18.85
N ILE A 98 8.62 -15.59 -18.59
CA ILE A 98 7.25 -15.61 -18.09
C ILE A 98 6.40 -14.67 -18.95
N CYS A 99 5.36 -15.22 -19.59
CA CYS A 99 4.37 -14.44 -20.34
C CYS A 99 3.05 -14.44 -19.59
N VAL A 100 2.49 -13.25 -19.36
CA VAL A 100 1.27 -13.05 -18.58
C VAL A 100 0.20 -12.43 -19.46
N SER A 101 -0.76 -13.22 -19.89
CA SER A 101 -2.00 -12.76 -20.53
C SER A 101 -3.23 -12.93 -19.62
N GLY A 102 -3.07 -13.63 -18.49
CA GLY A 102 -4.03 -13.75 -17.40
C GLY A 102 -3.61 -12.90 -16.19
N LYS A 103 -3.81 -13.42 -15.00
CA LYS A 103 -3.36 -12.76 -13.76
C LYS A 103 -2.28 -13.56 -13.06
N LEU A 104 -1.14 -12.93 -12.81
CA LEU A 104 -0.03 -13.49 -12.02
C LEU A 104 0.27 -12.58 -10.84
N THR A 105 0.15 -13.12 -9.62
CA THR A 105 0.67 -12.50 -8.41
C THR A 105 1.93 -13.20 -7.98
N LEU A 106 3.06 -12.50 -7.96
CA LEU A 106 4.34 -12.99 -7.46
C LEU A 106 4.52 -12.58 -6.00
N LYS A 107 4.84 -13.55 -5.16
CA LYS A 107 5.26 -13.31 -3.78
C LYS A 107 6.36 -14.25 -3.36
N ASP A 108 7.07 -13.91 -2.31
CA ASP A 108 7.96 -14.80 -1.58
C ASP A 108 7.52 -14.83 -0.12
N SER A 109 6.96 -15.95 0.32
CA SER A 109 6.47 -16.12 1.68
C SER A 109 7.58 -16.44 2.69
N LYS A 110 8.81 -16.69 2.21
CA LYS A 110 9.96 -16.98 3.08
C LYS A 110 10.39 -15.73 3.82
N GLU A 111 10.72 -15.89 5.07
CA GLU A 111 11.33 -14.83 5.87
C GLU A 111 12.59 -14.31 5.15
N ASN A 112 12.69 -12.98 5.03
CA ASN A 112 13.73 -12.25 4.29
C ASN A 112 13.66 -12.35 2.75
N SER A 113 12.59 -12.91 2.18
CA SER A 113 12.31 -12.91 0.73
C SER A 113 13.55 -13.26 -0.11
N THR A 114 14.08 -14.48 0.08
CA THR A 114 15.34 -14.93 -0.55
C THR A 114 15.15 -15.45 -1.97
N GLY A 115 13.91 -15.72 -2.38
CA GLY A 115 13.57 -16.22 -3.72
C GLY A 115 13.79 -15.14 -4.79
N LYS A 116 14.33 -15.54 -5.94
CA LYS A 116 14.57 -14.64 -7.07
C LYS A 116 14.23 -15.27 -8.41
N ILE A 117 13.73 -14.43 -9.33
CA ILE A 117 13.68 -14.74 -10.76
C ILE A 117 14.88 -14.06 -11.41
N TYR A 118 15.71 -14.81 -12.13
CA TYR A 118 16.94 -14.25 -12.69
C TYR A 118 17.36 -14.96 -13.99
N ALA A 119 18.16 -14.24 -14.81
CA ALA A 119 18.85 -14.81 -15.95
C ALA A 119 20.36 -14.60 -15.80
N GLU A 120 21.18 -15.60 -16.17
CA GLU A 120 22.65 -15.55 -16.05
C GLU A 120 23.35 -15.19 -17.36
N THR A 121 22.68 -15.36 -18.49
CA THR A 121 23.31 -15.19 -19.80
C THR A 121 23.17 -13.74 -20.27
N PRO A 122 24.28 -13.06 -20.59
CA PRO A 122 24.22 -11.69 -21.10
C PRO A 122 23.49 -11.63 -22.45
N TYR A 123 22.96 -10.44 -22.73
CA TYR A 123 22.40 -10.07 -24.03
C TYR A 123 23.40 -10.34 -25.16
N GLN A 124 22.92 -10.83 -26.29
CA GLN A 124 23.70 -10.97 -27.53
C GLN A 124 23.14 -10.02 -28.59
N ASP A 125 24.03 -9.20 -29.18
CA ASP A 125 23.68 -8.29 -30.26
C ASP A 125 22.91 -8.96 -31.41
N GLY A 126 21.87 -8.29 -31.88
CA GLY A 126 21.09 -8.70 -33.06
C GLY A 126 19.82 -9.52 -32.76
N VAL A 127 19.48 -9.75 -31.51
CA VAL A 127 18.20 -10.34 -31.10
C VAL A 127 17.35 -9.27 -30.39
N TYR A 128 16.06 -9.22 -30.68
CA TYR A 128 15.14 -8.29 -30.04
C TYR A 128 15.12 -8.49 -28.52
N ASP A 129 15.19 -7.41 -27.79
CA ASP A 129 15.13 -7.39 -26.32
C ASP A 129 13.88 -8.10 -25.82
N LYS A 130 14.07 -9.15 -25.03
CA LYS A 130 12.97 -9.89 -24.38
C LYS A 130 13.01 -9.66 -22.89
N PRO A 131 11.89 -9.27 -22.28
CA PRO A 131 11.81 -9.12 -20.82
C PRO A 131 11.84 -10.49 -20.12
N LEU A 132 12.25 -10.52 -18.85
CA LEU A 132 12.08 -11.70 -18.00
C LEU A 132 10.59 -11.97 -17.73
N VAL A 133 9.80 -10.92 -17.55
CA VAL A 133 8.34 -10.99 -17.39
C VAL A 133 7.70 -10.10 -18.45
N GLU A 134 6.96 -10.71 -19.35
CA GLU A 134 6.19 -10.01 -20.38
C GLU A 134 4.70 -10.01 -19.99
N VAL A 135 4.08 -8.84 -19.92
CA VAL A 135 2.65 -8.67 -19.59
C VAL A 135 1.93 -8.12 -20.81
N ILE A 136 0.98 -8.88 -21.34
CA ILE A 136 0.33 -8.61 -22.64
C ILE A 136 -1.19 -8.80 -22.58
N ASN A 137 -1.91 -8.24 -23.54
CA ASN A 137 -3.31 -8.58 -23.85
C ASN A 137 -4.24 -8.54 -22.63
N ASP A 138 -4.38 -7.43 -21.95
CA ASP A 138 -5.13 -7.24 -20.69
C ASP A 138 -4.60 -8.04 -19.49
N GLY A 139 -3.42 -8.69 -19.61
CA GLY A 139 -2.80 -9.42 -18.51
C GLY A 139 -2.49 -8.53 -17.32
N GLU A 140 -2.52 -9.10 -16.14
CA GLU A 140 -2.23 -8.41 -14.88
C GLU A 140 -1.08 -9.09 -14.14
N PHE A 141 0.00 -8.37 -13.91
CA PHE A 141 1.12 -8.80 -13.07
C PHE A 141 1.16 -7.99 -11.80
N VAL A 142 1.11 -8.67 -10.65
CA VAL A 142 1.22 -8.07 -9.32
C VAL A 142 2.45 -8.64 -8.62
N MET A 143 3.35 -7.77 -8.14
CA MET A 143 4.50 -8.19 -7.33
C MET A 143 4.30 -7.71 -5.89
N GLU A 144 4.14 -8.67 -4.97
CA GLU A 144 4.00 -8.39 -3.54
C GLU A 144 5.34 -8.40 -2.80
N SER A 145 6.23 -9.33 -3.19
CA SER A 145 7.56 -9.49 -2.60
C SER A 145 8.45 -10.35 -3.49
N GLY A 146 9.70 -10.58 -3.09
CA GLY A 146 10.68 -11.34 -3.84
C GLY A 146 11.65 -10.45 -4.62
N HIS A 147 12.43 -11.05 -5.50
CA HIS A 147 13.45 -10.34 -6.28
C HIS A 147 13.41 -10.79 -7.74
N ILE A 148 13.40 -9.84 -8.67
CA ILE A 148 13.57 -10.11 -10.10
C ILE A 148 14.82 -9.37 -10.57
N ASN A 149 15.74 -10.09 -11.20
CA ASN A 149 17.06 -9.58 -11.55
C ASN A 149 17.51 -10.03 -12.94
N SER A 150 17.82 -9.12 -13.81
CA SER A 150 18.40 -9.36 -15.11
C SER A 150 19.92 -9.13 -15.13
N VAL A 151 20.69 -9.83 -14.34
CA VAL A 151 22.15 -9.65 -14.28
C VAL A 151 22.86 -10.87 -14.90
N PRO A 152 24.03 -10.70 -15.54
CA PRO A 152 24.99 -9.61 -15.48
C PRO A 152 24.62 -8.45 -16.40
N ALA A 153 25.00 -7.24 -15.96
CA ALA A 153 24.80 -5.98 -16.63
C ALA A 153 25.25 -6.03 -18.10
N GLY A 154 24.31 -6.29 -18.99
CA GLY A 154 24.45 -6.04 -20.41
C GLY A 154 23.58 -4.83 -20.74
N ASP A 155 24.12 -3.90 -21.50
CA ASP A 155 23.37 -2.78 -22.05
C ASP A 155 22.23 -3.36 -22.88
N HIS A 156 21.00 -3.15 -22.67
CA HIS A 156 19.80 -3.53 -23.45
C HIS A 156 18.88 -4.61 -22.88
N GLN A 157 19.08 -5.12 -21.67
CA GLN A 157 18.08 -6.02 -21.09
C GLN A 157 17.19 -5.31 -20.07
N PHE A 158 15.87 -5.41 -20.23
CA PHE A 158 14.91 -4.96 -19.25
C PHE A 158 14.17 -6.15 -18.59
N VAL A 159 13.60 -5.91 -17.41
CA VAL A 159 13.05 -6.99 -16.57
C VAL A 159 11.57 -7.21 -16.84
N ILE A 160 10.77 -6.16 -16.80
CA ILE A 160 9.32 -6.23 -17.03
C ILE A 160 8.98 -5.47 -18.31
N GLY A 161 8.33 -6.16 -19.25
CA GLY A 161 7.72 -5.58 -20.43
C GLY A 161 6.22 -5.43 -20.24
N ALA A 162 5.70 -4.20 -20.33
CA ALA A 162 4.27 -3.91 -20.25
C ALA A 162 3.75 -3.51 -21.63
N TYR A 163 2.83 -4.30 -22.19
CA TYR A 163 2.33 -4.12 -23.55
C TYR A 163 0.82 -4.13 -23.64
N TYR A 164 0.26 -3.49 -24.67
CA TYR A 164 -1.17 -3.33 -24.90
C TYR A 164 -1.87 -2.69 -23.68
N ASP A 165 -3.03 -3.18 -23.28
CA ASP A 165 -3.80 -2.68 -22.13
C ASP A 165 -3.49 -3.44 -20.84
N SER A 166 -2.25 -3.96 -20.74
CA SER A 166 -1.80 -4.72 -19.58
C SER A 166 -1.72 -3.89 -18.30
N LYS A 167 -1.70 -4.59 -17.16
CA LYS A 167 -1.54 -3.98 -15.85
C LYS A 167 -0.31 -4.52 -15.14
N VAL A 168 0.53 -3.63 -14.64
CA VAL A 168 1.69 -3.95 -13.81
C VAL A 168 1.55 -3.23 -12.48
N ILE A 169 1.51 -3.99 -11.38
CA ILE A 169 1.34 -3.45 -10.03
C ILE A 169 2.49 -3.96 -9.16
N ILE A 170 3.31 -3.05 -8.65
CA ILE A 170 4.41 -3.38 -7.75
C ILE A 170 4.07 -2.85 -6.35
N ASN A 171 3.77 -3.76 -5.42
CA ASN A 171 3.46 -3.45 -4.03
C ASN A 171 4.69 -3.58 -3.12
N GLY A 172 5.68 -4.38 -3.53
CA GLY A 172 6.91 -4.62 -2.78
C GLY A 172 7.93 -5.41 -3.57
N GLY A 173 8.99 -5.86 -2.90
CA GLY A 173 10.09 -6.59 -3.51
C GLY A 173 11.14 -5.70 -4.19
N THR A 174 12.05 -6.32 -4.92
CA THR A 174 13.14 -5.63 -5.63
C THR A 174 13.22 -6.07 -7.08
N ILE A 175 13.29 -5.11 -8.00
CA ILE A 175 13.51 -5.33 -9.42
C ILE A 175 14.83 -4.65 -9.80
N GLU A 176 15.83 -5.43 -10.18
CA GLU A 176 17.14 -4.92 -10.57
C GLU A 176 17.46 -5.28 -12.02
N SER A 177 17.83 -4.30 -12.80
CA SER A 177 18.10 -4.45 -14.23
C SER A 177 19.45 -3.88 -14.61
N GLY A 178 20.06 -4.47 -15.63
CA GLY A 178 21.20 -3.88 -16.33
C GLY A 178 20.81 -2.62 -17.10
N TRP A 179 19.57 -2.54 -17.61
CA TRP A 179 19.09 -1.41 -18.42
C TRP A 179 17.81 -0.80 -17.83
N TYR A 180 16.61 -1.31 -18.16
CA TYR A 180 15.35 -0.84 -17.57
C TYR A 180 14.73 -1.89 -16.63
N ALA A 181 14.30 -1.51 -15.47
CA ALA A 181 13.49 -2.39 -14.64
C ALA A 181 12.10 -2.60 -15.25
N ILE A 182 11.51 -1.54 -15.83
CA ILE A 182 10.25 -1.60 -16.57
C ILE A 182 10.40 -0.83 -17.88
N ASN A 183 9.92 -1.42 -18.97
CA ASN A 183 9.85 -0.82 -20.28
C ASN A 183 8.58 -1.28 -21.02
N GLY A 184 8.33 -0.73 -22.21
CA GLY A 184 7.22 -1.11 -23.08
C GLY A 184 7.53 -0.86 -24.54
N SER A 185 6.49 -0.75 -25.38
CA SER A 185 6.61 -0.47 -26.80
C SER A 185 6.23 0.98 -27.12
N ASN A 186 6.87 1.58 -28.10
CA ASN A 186 6.53 2.91 -28.61
C ASN A 186 5.34 2.92 -29.61
N ASP A 187 4.67 1.78 -29.77
CA ASP A 187 3.49 1.67 -30.60
C ASP A 187 2.34 2.53 -30.02
N GLU A 188 1.63 3.25 -30.89
CA GLU A 188 0.58 4.18 -30.48
C GLU A 188 -0.66 3.50 -29.86
N TYR A 189 -0.87 2.23 -30.14
CA TYR A 189 -1.98 1.43 -29.61
C TYR A 189 -1.67 0.77 -28.24
N GLN A 190 -0.51 1.03 -27.68
CA GLN A 190 -0.09 0.48 -26.37
C GLN A 190 -0.51 1.44 -25.24
N SER A 191 -1.34 0.96 -24.31
CA SER A 191 -1.88 1.79 -23.22
C SER A 191 -1.88 1.07 -21.86
N PRO A 192 -0.73 0.54 -21.40
CA PRO A 192 -0.68 -0.18 -20.13
C PRO A 192 -0.91 0.75 -18.93
N THR A 193 -1.42 0.17 -17.85
CA THR A 193 -1.47 0.82 -16.54
C THR A 193 -0.38 0.27 -15.65
N ILE A 194 0.55 1.11 -15.24
CA ILE A 194 1.69 0.74 -14.39
C ILE A 194 1.55 1.47 -13.06
N THR A 195 1.52 0.74 -11.95
CA THR A 195 1.39 1.32 -10.61
C THR A 195 2.47 0.78 -9.69
N ILE A 196 3.29 1.68 -9.15
CA ILE A 196 4.35 1.35 -8.20
C ILE A 196 3.93 1.88 -6.83
N ASN A 197 3.26 1.03 -6.06
CA ASN A 197 2.81 1.34 -4.70
C ASN A 197 3.93 1.21 -3.66
N GLY A 198 4.97 0.43 -3.99
CA GLY A 198 6.10 0.17 -3.11
C GLY A 198 7.18 -0.64 -3.81
N GLY A 199 8.13 -1.15 -3.04
CA GLY A 199 9.27 -1.89 -3.58
C GLY A 199 10.40 -1.00 -4.10
N THR A 200 11.46 -1.65 -4.57
CA THR A 200 12.68 -0.98 -5.07
C THR A 200 12.93 -1.38 -6.51
N LEU A 201 12.93 -0.42 -7.42
CA LEU A 201 13.27 -0.58 -8.82
C LEU A 201 14.65 0.04 -9.07
N VAL A 202 15.53 -0.72 -9.68
CA VAL A 202 16.94 -0.31 -9.89
C VAL A 202 17.34 -0.54 -11.34
N SER A 203 17.99 0.47 -11.93
CA SER A 203 18.77 0.31 -13.17
C SER A 203 20.24 0.60 -12.91
N THR A 204 21.12 -0.29 -13.38
CA THR A 204 22.57 -0.16 -13.18
C THR A 204 23.26 0.67 -14.24
N SER A 205 22.62 0.94 -15.39
CA SER A 205 23.22 1.69 -16.50
C SER A 205 22.36 2.82 -17.05
N SER A 206 21.02 2.80 -16.85
CA SER A 206 20.11 3.74 -17.50
C SER A 206 19.03 4.25 -16.55
N TYR A 207 17.86 4.64 -17.09
CA TYR A 207 16.66 4.93 -16.31
C TYR A 207 16.08 3.63 -15.75
N ALA A 208 15.53 3.67 -14.53
CA ALA A 208 14.88 2.48 -13.98
C ALA A 208 13.56 2.18 -14.71
N ILE A 209 12.81 3.21 -15.09
CA ILE A 209 11.57 3.07 -15.84
C ILE A 209 11.68 3.89 -17.13
N SER A 210 11.49 3.23 -18.28
CA SER A 210 11.24 3.87 -19.57
C SER A 210 9.77 3.70 -19.94
N HIS A 211 9.07 4.79 -20.21
CA HIS A 211 7.64 4.78 -20.54
C HIS A 211 7.42 5.37 -21.95
N PRO A 212 7.58 4.53 -23.01
CA PRO A 212 7.46 5.00 -24.39
C PRO A 212 6.04 4.95 -24.96
N GLN A 213 5.09 4.36 -24.25
CA GLN A 213 3.71 4.09 -24.67
C GLN A 213 2.71 5.09 -24.11
N SER A 214 1.49 5.05 -24.61
CA SER A 214 0.34 5.68 -23.98
C SER A 214 0.01 5.02 -22.63
N GLY A 215 -1.02 5.43 -21.94
CA GLY A 215 -1.38 4.88 -20.63
C GLY A 215 -0.81 5.68 -19.47
N THR A 216 -0.84 5.09 -18.27
CA THR A 216 -0.52 5.82 -17.04
C THR A 216 0.48 5.07 -16.19
N LEU A 217 1.55 5.77 -15.81
CA LEU A 217 2.51 5.36 -14.78
C LEU A 217 2.18 6.12 -13.48
N THR A 218 1.91 5.38 -12.41
CA THR A 218 1.67 5.95 -11.07
C THR A 218 2.78 5.54 -10.12
N ILE A 219 3.34 6.51 -9.39
CA ILE A 219 4.33 6.31 -8.33
C ILE A 219 3.71 6.74 -7.00
N ASP A 220 3.67 5.85 -6.01
CA ASP A 220 3.10 6.11 -4.69
C ASP A 220 4.17 6.14 -3.57
N ASN A 221 3.74 6.48 -2.35
CA ASN A 221 4.58 6.87 -1.21
C ASN A 221 5.67 5.87 -0.80
N ARG A 222 5.52 4.57 -1.07
CA ARG A 222 6.49 3.54 -0.67
C ARG A 222 7.43 3.10 -1.79
N ALA A 223 7.26 3.66 -2.98
CA ALA A 223 8.08 3.34 -4.14
C ALA A 223 9.49 3.93 -3.98
N VAL A 224 10.48 3.15 -4.37
CA VAL A 224 11.88 3.56 -4.43
C VAL A 224 12.40 3.24 -5.83
N VAL A 225 12.76 4.26 -6.60
CA VAL A 225 13.15 4.14 -8.00
C VAL A 225 14.53 4.74 -8.20
N TYR A 226 15.53 3.90 -8.44
CA TYR A 226 16.91 4.31 -8.66
C TYR A 226 17.37 3.96 -10.07
N GLY A 227 17.94 4.91 -10.77
CA GLY A 227 18.64 4.64 -12.03
C GLY A 227 20.02 5.29 -12.06
N ALA A 228 20.99 4.63 -12.65
CA ALA A 228 22.31 5.22 -12.86
C ALA A 228 22.20 6.44 -13.80
N GLY A 229 21.35 6.38 -14.81
CA GLY A 229 21.04 7.49 -15.72
C GLY A 229 19.87 8.34 -15.26
N GLY A 230 18.94 7.80 -14.48
CA GLY A 230 17.74 8.50 -14.01
C GLY A 230 16.68 7.54 -13.50
N ALA A 231 15.70 8.05 -12.78
CA ALA A 231 14.64 7.20 -12.26
C ALA A 231 13.60 6.88 -13.35
N ILE A 232 13.06 7.90 -14.03
CA ILE A 232 11.95 7.75 -14.98
C ILE A 232 12.22 8.56 -16.24
N ASP A 233 12.04 7.93 -17.40
CA ASP A 233 12.10 8.54 -18.73
C ASP A 233 10.73 8.44 -19.41
N MET A 234 10.01 9.56 -19.47
CA MET A 234 8.67 9.66 -20.07
C MET A 234 8.77 10.08 -21.53
N LYS A 235 8.32 9.21 -22.43
CA LYS A 235 8.37 9.42 -23.88
C LYS A 235 6.99 9.60 -24.52
N ARG A 236 5.93 9.20 -23.80
CA ARG A 236 4.51 9.34 -24.13
C ARG A 236 3.67 9.04 -22.89
N GLY A 237 2.39 9.48 -22.85
CA GLY A 237 1.39 9.09 -21.86
C GLY A 237 1.44 9.93 -20.59
N ASN A 238 0.95 9.36 -19.50
CA ASN A 238 0.69 10.10 -18.26
C ASN A 238 1.58 9.60 -17.13
N LEU A 239 2.16 10.53 -16.36
CA LEU A 239 2.85 10.24 -15.10
C LEU A 239 2.08 10.87 -13.94
N VAL A 240 1.80 10.08 -12.90
CA VAL A 240 1.22 10.55 -11.64
C VAL A 240 2.17 10.20 -10.51
N VAL A 241 2.77 11.20 -9.87
CA VAL A 241 3.65 11.02 -8.70
C VAL A 241 2.93 11.54 -7.46
N LYS A 242 2.54 10.62 -6.59
CA LYS A 242 1.90 10.93 -5.31
C LYS A 242 2.91 10.96 -4.15
N GLY A 243 4.04 10.30 -4.33
CA GLY A 243 5.08 10.18 -3.31
C GLY A 243 6.25 9.34 -3.79
N GLY A 244 6.96 8.70 -2.85
CA GLY A 244 8.10 7.84 -3.14
C GLY A 244 9.43 8.57 -3.26
N ILE A 245 10.48 7.82 -3.57
CA ILE A 245 11.85 8.30 -3.75
C ILE A 245 12.28 7.98 -5.17
N MET A 246 12.60 8.99 -5.95
CA MET A 246 13.10 8.85 -7.32
C MET A 246 14.48 9.47 -7.41
N THR A 247 15.47 8.68 -7.81
CA THR A 247 16.87 9.13 -7.75
C THR A 247 17.64 8.77 -9.00
N SER A 248 18.30 9.77 -9.57
CA SER A 248 19.36 9.62 -10.58
C SER A 248 20.72 9.52 -9.90
N LYS A 249 20.99 8.39 -9.26
CA LYS A 249 22.28 8.07 -8.65
C LYS A 249 22.57 6.60 -8.84
N GLY A 250 23.69 6.29 -9.43
CA GLY A 250 24.17 4.94 -9.55
C GLY A 250 24.50 4.30 -8.18
N LYS A 251 25.06 3.12 -8.24
CA LYS A 251 25.54 2.38 -7.07
C LYS A 251 26.80 3.03 -6.52
N SER A 252 26.87 3.28 -5.22
CA SER A 252 28.08 3.78 -4.55
C SER A 252 29.19 2.73 -4.50
N ASN A 253 30.41 3.16 -4.17
CA ASN A 253 31.54 2.25 -3.94
C ASN A 253 31.28 1.27 -2.78
N THR A 254 30.34 1.56 -1.88
CA THR A 254 29.89 0.66 -0.80
C THR A 254 28.83 -0.34 -1.28
N GLY A 255 28.44 -0.30 -2.53
CA GLY A 255 27.42 -1.17 -3.12
C GLY A 255 25.98 -0.76 -2.84
N LYS A 256 25.73 0.39 -2.22
CA LYS A 256 24.40 0.90 -1.93
C LYS A 256 23.85 1.75 -3.07
N TRP A 257 22.62 1.50 -3.46
CA TRP A 257 21.90 2.29 -4.45
C TRP A 257 21.46 3.65 -3.89
N GLY A 258 21.41 4.64 -4.76
CA GLY A 258 21.04 6.01 -4.37
C GLY A 258 22.11 6.80 -3.66
N GLU A 259 23.29 6.24 -3.44
CA GLU A 259 24.46 6.89 -2.83
C GLU A 259 25.58 7.16 -3.85
N GLY A 260 25.45 6.73 -5.10
CA GLY A 260 26.42 6.96 -6.16
C GLY A 260 26.46 8.40 -6.66
N THR A 261 27.40 8.69 -7.55
CA THR A 261 27.59 10.04 -8.10
C THR A 261 26.53 10.40 -9.16
N GLY A 262 25.87 9.40 -9.76
CA GLY A 262 24.93 9.59 -10.84
C GLY A 262 25.58 10.11 -12.13
N ASP A 263 24.75 10.32 -13.14
CA ASP A 263 25.13 11.04 -14.35
C ASP A 263 24.64 12.50 -14.22
N PRO A 264 25.54 13.50 -14.16
CA PRO A 264 25.14 14.90 -13.99
C PRO A 264 24.32 15.44 -15.17
N ASP A 265 24.42 14.79 -16.33
CA ASP A 265 23.67 15.19 -17.53
C ASP A 265 22.28 14.54 -17.59
N LYS A 266 21.93 13.69 -16.63
CA LYS A 266 20.65 12.97 -16.56
C LYS A 266 19.81 13.42 -15.37
N ALA A 267 18.56 13.76 -15.65
CA ALA A 267 17.59 14.10 -14.63
C ALA A 267 17.04 12.86 -13.92
N ALA A 268 16.52 13.02 -12.71
CA ALA A 268 15.77 11.94 -12.06
C ALA A 268 14.45 11.66 -12.80
N LEU A 269 13.74 12.71 -13.21
CA LEU A 269 12.57 12.63 -14.09
C LEU A 269 12.88 13.35 -15.41
N ASN A 270 12.88 12.60 -16.50
CA ASN A 270 13.09 13.13 -17.85
C ASN A 270 11.80 13.04 -18.66
N PHE A 271 11.50 14.10 -19.43
CA PHE A 271 10.32 14.22 -20.28
C PHE A 271 10.74 14.65 -21.68
N CYS A 272 10.69 13.75 -22.65
CA CYS A 272 11.20 14.03 -24.00
C CYS A 272 10.16 13.95 -25.14
N ALA A 273 9.00 13.33 -24.91
CA ALA A 273 7.87 13.29 -25.87
C ALA A 273 8.22 12.93 -27.34
N PRO A 274 9.11 11.97 -27.63
CA PRO A 274 9.43 11.63 -29.03
C PRO A 274 8.31 10.86 -29.72
N TYR A 275 7.46 10.15 -28.97
CA TYR A 275 6.44 9.26 -29.52
C TYR A 275 5.01 9.77 -29.36
N GLY A 276 4.78 10.79 -28.54
CA GLY A 276 3.46 11.36 -28.29
C GLY A 276 3.46 12.36 -27.15
N ASP A 277 2.31 12.95 -26.89
CA ASP A 277 2.17 13.89 -25.78
C ASP A 277 2.47 13.23 -24.44
N VAL A 278 3.10 14.00 -23.55
CA VAL A 278 3.37 13.60 -22.16
C VAL A 278 2.67 14.56 -21.22
N THR A 279 1.94 14.03 -20.26
CA THR A 279 1.43 14.79 -19.13
C THR A 279 2.01 14.26 -17.83
N ALA A 280 2.26 15.13 -16.85
CA ALA A 280 2.68 14.71 -15.54
C ALA A 280 2.02 15.54 -14.45
N THR A 281 1.56 14.88 -13.38
CA THR A 281 1.07 15.50 -12.16
C THR A 281 1.89 14.99 -10.98
N ILE A 282 2.58 15.90 -10.29
CA ILE A 282 3.47 15.56 -9.16
C ILE A 282 2.97 16.29 -7.94
N THR A 283 2.40 15.54 -7.00
CA THR A 283 1.84 16.08 -5.74
C THR A 283 2.69 15.75 -4.51
N GLY A 284 3.75 14.96 -4.68
CA GLY A 284 4.65 14.56 -3.59
C GLY A 284 5.89 13.83 -4.07
N GLY A 285 6.62 13.24 -3.14
CA GLY A 285 7.83 12.48 -3.39
C GLY A 285 9.12 13.27 -3.15
N THR A 286 10.22 12.52 -3.11
CA THR A 286 11.58 13.08 -3.06
C THR A 286 12.29 12.73 -4.35
N ILE A 287 12.61 13.74 -5.14
CA ILE A 287 13.20 13.64 -6.47
C ILE A 287 14.62 14.20 -6.43
N THR A 288 15.60 13.33 -6.62
CA THR A 288 17.02 13.68 -6.43
C THR A 288 17.86 13.26 -7.62
N ALA A 289 18.69 14.18 -8.11
CA ALA A 289 19.67 13.92 -9.15
C ALA A 289 21.00 14.64 -8.85
N ALA A 290 22.07 14.22 -9.49
CA ALA A 290 23.34 14.94 -9.48
C ALA A 290 23.24 16.26 -10.29
N GLY A 291 22.40 16.27 -11.33
CA GLY A 291 22.01 17.45 -12.10
C GLY A 291 20.59 17.90 -11.77
N ASP A 292 19.78 18.11 -12.79
CA ASP A 292 18.40 18.54 -12.65
C ASP A 292 17.51 17.43 -12.06
N ALA A 293 16.71 17.75 -11.05
CA ALA A 293 15.73 16.80 -10.52
C ALA A 293 14.66 16.46 -11.59
N VAL A 294 14.24 17.48 -12.36
CA VAL A 294 13.24 17.38 -13.42
C VAL A 294 13.77 18.10 -14.66
N LEU A 295 13.72 17.44 -15.81
CA LEU A 295 14.14 17.99 -17.09
C LEU A 295 13.06 17.77 -18.14
N ILE A 296 12.71 18.81 -18.88
CA ILE A 296 12.05 18.68 -20.18
C ILE A 296 13.16 18.77 -21.24
N ASP A 297 13.37 17.67 -21.98
CA ASP A 297 14.31 17.66 -23.09
C ASP A 297 13.87 18.68 -24.13
N ALA A 298 14.82 19.46 -24.59
CA ALA A 298 14.59 20.62 -25.47
C ALA A 298 14.01 20.28 -26.87
N GLN A 299 13.84 19.00 -27.18
CA GLN A 299 13.41 18.53 -28.51
C GLN A 299 12.22 17.56 -28.43
N PRO A 300 11.02 17.94 -27.93
CA PRO A 300 9.83 17.19 -28.28
C PRO A 300 9.72 17.08 -29.81
N THR A 301 9.29 15.95 -30.33
CA THR A 301 9.00 15.81 -31.76
C THR A 301 7.99 16.88 -32.18
N GLU A 302 8.14 17.43 -33.38
CA GLU A 302 7.28 18.48 -33.90
C GLU A 302 5.80 18.11 -33.75
N GLY A 303 5.01 18.99 -33.16
CA GLY A 303 3.58 18.79 -32.87
C GLY A 303 3.28 17.96 -31.62
N LYS A 304 4.30 17.58 -30.84
CA LYS A 304 4.11 16.88 -29.52
C LYS A 304 4.38 17.86 -28.38
N THR A 305 3.72 17.60 -27.26
CA THR A 305 3.73 18.48 -26.08
C THR A 305 4.16 17.76 -24.83
N VAL A 306 4.79 18.49 -23.90
CA VAL A 306 5.04 18.07 -22.53
C VAL A 306 4.32 19.05 -21.61
N SER A 307 3.40 18.55 -20.79
CA SER A 307 2.65 19.33 -19.80
C SER A 307 2.97 18.83 -18.41
N LEU A 308 3.61 19.66 -17.59
CA LEU A 308 3.94 19.34 -16.21
C LEU A 308 3.09 20.17 -15.25
N ASN A 309 2.55 19.50 -14.21
CA ASN A 309 1.83 20.08 -13.10
C ASN A 309 2.52 19.65 -11.81
N ILE A 310 3.44 20.49 -11.30
CA ILE A 310 4.13 20.23 -10.04
C ILE A 310 3.43 20.99 -8.93
N GLU A 311 2.86 20.26 -7.98
CA GLU A 311 2.04 20.77 -6.88
C GLU A 311 2.54 20.33 -5.50
N GLY A 312 3.68 19.65 -5.43
CA GLY A 312 4.29 19.19 -4.19
C GLY A 312 5.61 18.48 -4.42
N GLY A 313 6.19 17.95 -3.36
CA GLY A 313 7.44 17.19 -3.41
C GLY A 313 8.67 17.98 -2.97
N LYS A 314 9.77 17.23 -2.80
CA LYS A 314 11.10 17.73 -2.44
C LYS A 314 12.09 17.40 -3.56
N TYR A 315 12.89 18.37 -3.98
CA TYR A 315 13.72 18.27 -5.18
C TYR A 315 15.17 18.67 -4.87
N SER A 316 16.14 18.03 -5.55
CA SER A 316 17.56 18.41 -5.46
C SER A 316 17.90 19.68 -6.23
N SER A 317 17.03 20.13 -7.13
CA SER A 317 17.20 21.37 -7.91
C SER A 317 15.92 22.18 -7.93
N ASP A 318 16.02 23.47 -8.32
CA ASP A 318 14.86 24.35 -8.44
C ASP A 318 13.97 23.94 -9.63
N VAL A 319 12.71 23.60 -9.33
CA VAL A 319 11.69 23.21 -10.31
C VAL A 319 10.58 24.26 -10.47
N SER A 320 10.79 25.48 -9.98
CA SER A 320 9.79 26.55 -9.97
C SER A 320 9.17 26.80 -11.34
N LYS A 321 9.96 26.70 -12.42
CA LYS A 321 9.52 26.88 -13.82
C LYS A 321 8.49 25.83 -14.28
N TYR A 322 8.34 24.73 -13.56
CA TYR A 322 7.40 23.64 -13.86
C TYR A 322 6.24 23.56 -12.88
N CYS A 323 6.22 24.42 -11.86
CA CYS A 323 5.14 24.43 -10.89
C CYS A 323 3.81 24.87 -11.51
N SER A 324 2.72 24.24 -11.06
CA SER A 324 1.37 24.68 -11.38
C SER A 324 1.14 26.12 -10.91
N SER A 325 0.17 26.80 -11.49
CA SER A 325 -0.22 28.14 -11.06
C SER A 325 -0.52 28.16 -9.55
N GLY A 326 0.06 29.12 -8.84
CA GLY A 326 -0.06 29.24 -7.39
C GLY A 326 0.94 28.41 -6.57
N TYR A 327 1.82 27.63 -7.21
CA TYR A 327 2.88 26.88 -6.55
C TYR A 327 4.26 27.45 -6.88
N THR A 328 5.17 27.35 -5.93
CA THR A 328 6.56 27.73 -6.10
C THR A 328 7.47 26.86 -5.26
N THR A 329 8.77 26.91 -5.54
CA THR A 329 9.79 26.27 -4.73
C THR A 329 10.23 27.16 -3.57
N THR A 330 10.52 26.52 -2.43
CA THR A 330 11.20 27.16 -1.30
C THR A 330 12.50 26.43 -1.05
N PRO A 331 13.66 27.09 -1.04
CA PRO A 331 14.93 26.47 -0.75
C PRO A 331 15.00 26.02 0.72
N ASN A 332 15.52 24.81 0.94
CA ASN A 332 15.75 24.26 2.27
C ASN A 332 17.22 24.46 2.70
N ALA A 333 17.47 24.37 4.01
CA ALA A 333 18.83 24.52 4.54
C ALA A 333 19.81 23.42 4.07
N ASP A 334 19.31 22.28 3.59
CA ASP A 334 20.10 21.17 3.05
C ASP A 334 20.39 21.30 1.54
N GLY A 335 20.08 22.45 0.94
CA GLY A 335 20.27 22.73 -0.49
C GLY A 335 19.21 22.15 -1.42
N THR A 336 18.18 21.50 -0.87
CA THR A 336 17.03 21.01 -1.63
C THR A 336 15.94 22.08 -1.73
N TYR A 337 14.91 21.80 -2.51
CA TYR A 337 13.76 22.67 -2.72
C TYR A 337 12.47 21.93 -2.41
N THR A 338 11.57 22.57 -1.69
CA THR A 338 10.23 22.06 -1.44
C THR A 338 9.21 22.86 -2.24
N VAL A 339 8.37 22.18 -3.02
CA VAL A 339 7.26 22.82 -3.71
C VAL A 339 6.09 23.01 -2.76
N SER A 340 5.60 24.22 -2.67
CA SER A 340 4.45 24.60 -1.84
C SER A 340 3.58 25.63 -2.55
N TYR A 341 2.33 25.68 -2.13
CA TYR A 341 1.40 26.69 -2.62
C TYR A 341 1.73 28.05 -2.00
N PHE A 342 1.87 29.09 -2.83
CA PHE A 342 2.16 30.45 -2.39
C PHE A 342 1.04 31.46 -2.70
N GLY A 343 0.06 31.05 -3.53
CA GLY A 343 -1.10 31.86 -3.87
C GLY A 343 -1.96 32.18 -2.64
N ASN A 344 -3.04 32.92 -2.81
CA ASN A 344 -3.98 33.18 -1.72
C ASN A 344 -4.31 31.86 -1.02
N VAL A 345 -4.24 31.88 0.31
CA VAL A 345 -4.48 30.69 1.16
C VAL A 345 -5.76 29.99 0.72
N VAL A 346 -5.64 28.80 0.14
CA VAL A 346 -6.77 28.06 -0.44
C VAL A 346 -6.83 26.63 0.07
N LEU A 347 -8.03 26.13 0.25
CA LEU A 347 -8.33 24.73 0.46
C LEU A 347 -8.41 24.03 -0.91
N VAL A 348 -7.78 22.88 -1.06
CA VAL A 348 -7.86 22.08 -2.28
C VAL A 348 -8.46 20.73 -1.97
N VAL A 349 -9.57 20.42 -2.61
CA VAL A 349 -10.25 19.11 -2.56
C VAL A 349 -10.08 18.44 -3.91
N TYR A 350 -9.53 17.24 -3.90
CA TYR A 350 -9.37 16.41 -5.09
C TYR A 350 -10.42 15.31 -5.08
N ASP A 351 -11.11 15.13 -6.18
CA ASP A 351 -11.87 13.94 -6.50
C ASP A 351 -11.15 13.12 -7.59
N TYR A 352 -11.77 12.04 -8.06
CA TYR A 352 -11.22 11.24 -9.15
C TYR A 352 -11.34 11.89 -10.54
N LYS A 353 -12.01 13.03 -10.66
CA LYS A 353 -12.36 13.68 -11.93
C LYS A 353 -11.97 15.15 -11.99
N SER A 354 -12.02 15.85 -10.88
CA SER A 354 -11.81 17.30 -10.81
C SER A 354 -11.10 17.73 -9.54
N LYS A 355 -10.61 18.96 -9.56
CA LYS A 355 -9.96 19.63 -8.45
C LYS A 355 -10.82 20.84 -8.07
N GLU A 356 -11.37 20.79 -6.88
CA GLU A 356 -12.08 21.93 -6.31
C GLU A 356 -11.14 22.77 -5.44
N ILE A 357 -11.30 24.09 -5.49
CA ILE A 357 -10.50 25.04 -4.75
C ILE A 357 -11.43 26.01 -4.04
N ALA A 358 -11.23 26.18 -2.73
CA ALA A 358 -11.91 27.20 -1.95
C ALA A 358 -10.89 28.06 -1.19
N GLY A 359 -11.01 29.37 -1.31
CA GLY A 359 -10.25 30.35 -0.52
C GLY A 359 -11.04 30.88 0.66
N ALA A 360 -10.42 31.78 1.43
CA ALA A 360 -11.10 32.48 2.52
C ALA A 360 -12.34 33.21 2.01
N GLY A 361 -13.46 33.05 2.73
CA GLY A 361 -14.74 33.66 2.38
C GLY A 361 -15.50 33.01 1.23
N GLN A 362 -15.07 31.85 0.76
CA GLN A 362 -15.74 31.10 -0.30
C GLN A 362 -16.54 29.90 0.24
N SER A 363 -17.42 29.35 -0.60
CA SER A 363 -18.20 28.14 -0.28
C SER A 363 -17.63 26.93 -0.99
N ILE A 364 -17.67 25.78 -0.34
CA ILE A 364 -17.32 24.49 -0.93
C ILE A 364 -18.33 23.42 -0.52
N ALA A 365 -18.71 22.58 -1.50
CA ALA A 365 -19.47 21.36 -1.28
C ALA A 365 -18.57 20.15 -1.58
N ILE A 366 -18.41 19.26 -0.61
CA ILE A 366 -17.53 18.08 -0.73
C ILE A 366 -18.40 16.84 -0.68
N ASP A 367 -18.32 16.03 -1.76
CA ASP A 367 -18.88 14.69 -1.76
C ASP A 367 -17.89 13.73 -1.12
N MET A 368 -18.25 13.19 0.05
CA MET A 368 -17.38 12.28 0.82
C MET A 368 -17.18 10.92 0.13
N ASP A 369 -18.05 10.54 -0.83
CA ASP A 369 -17.92 9.30 -1.56
C ASP A 369 -17.00 9.44 -2.79
N GLU A 370 -16.79 10.66 -3.27
CA GLU A 370 -15.96 10.97 -4.44
C GLU A 370 -14.60 11.60 -4.05
N VAL A 371 -14.47 12.16 -2.83
CA VAL A 371 -13.24 12.83 -2.40
C VAL A 371 -12.09 11.85 -2.21
N ASN A 372 -10.96 12.17 -2.81
CA ASN A 372 -9.73 11.39 -2.77
C ASN A 372 -8.67 11.99 -1.84
N LYS A 373 -8.61 13.33 -1.78
CA LYS A 373 -7.63 14.06 -0.97
C LYS A 373 -8.15 15.43 -0.59
N ILE A 374 -7.85 15.86 0.64
CA ILE A 374 -8.03 17.22 1.10
C ILE A 374 -6.68 17.79 1.47
N TRP A 375 -6.27 18.84 0.78
CA TRP A 375 -5.06 19.56 1.10
C TRP A 375 -5.41 20.88 1.79
N VAL A 376 -4.86 21.07 2.97
CA VAL A 376 -4.99 22.30 3.75
C VAL A 376 -3.59 22.87 3.96
N PRO A 377 -3.33 24.13 3.56
CA PRO A 377 -2.03 24.76 3.78
C PRO A 377 -1.69 24.81 5.27
N GLU A 378 -0.39 24.92 5.60
CA GLU A 378 0.08 24.93 7.00
C GLU A 378 -0.53 26.09 7.81
N ALA A 379 -0.76 27.22 7.18
CA ALA A 379 -1.42 28.38 7.80
C ALA A 379 -2.94 28.20 8.03
N GLY A 380 -3.51 27.11 7.51
CA GLY A 380 -4.96 26.90 7.49
C GLY A 380 -5.67 27.75 6.43
N VAL A 381 -7.00 27.60 6.34
CA VAL A 381 -7.89 28.43 5.50
C VAL A 381 -9.07 28.88 6.33
N LYS A 382 -9.31 30.17 6.41
CA LYS A 382 -10.34 30.75 7.27
C LYS A 382 -11.63 31.03 6.51
N GLY A 383 -12.76 30.91 7.21
CA GLY A 383 -14.03 31.43 6.76
C GLY A 383 -14.60 30.69 5.55
N VAL A 384 -14.36 29.37 5.39
CA VAL A 384 -14.89 28.57 4.29
C VAL A 384 -16.27 28.05 4.64
N ASN A 385 -17.28 28.42 3.86
CA ASN A 385 -18.64 27.92 4.03
C ASN A 385 -18.73 26.48 3.50
N THR A 386 -18.86 25.50 4.39
CA THR A 386 -18.64 24.08 4.10
C THR A 386 -19.90 23.25 4.20
N THR A 387 -20.16 22.47 3.16
CA THR A 387 -21.18 21.41 3.12
C THR A 387 -20.50 20.08 2.79
N LEU A 388 -20.79 19.03 3.56
CA LEU A 388 -20.40 17.66 3.25
C LEU A 388 -21.64 16.87 2.80
N THR A 389 -21.49 16.07 1.77
CA THR A 389 -22.53 15.19 1.25
C THR A 389 -22.03 13.76 1.27
N LYS A 390 -22.88 12.80 1.62
CA LYS A 390 -22.56 11.37 1.60
C LYS A 390 -23.80 10.53 1.35
N ASN A 391 -23.65 9.46 0.56
CA ASN A 391 -24.70 8.46 0.36
C ASN A 391 -24.56 7.33 1.40
N TYR A 392 -25.46 7.31 2.39
CA TYR A 392 -25.47 6.29 3.43
C TYR A 392 -26.25 5.05 3.00
N THR A 393 -25.57 3.91 2.90
CA THR A 393 -26.18 2.63 2.53
C THR A 393 -26.84 1.91 3.71
N ASN A 394 -26.50 2.31 4.94
CA ASN A 394 -27.09 1.80 6.19
C ASN A 394 -27.11 2.90 7.26
N THR A 395 -27.82 2.64 8.35
CA THR A 395 -27.93 3.55 9.50
C THR A 395 -27.02 3.11 10.66
N GLY A 396 -25.88 2.48 10.39
CA GLY A 396 -24.87 2.12 11.39
C GLY A 396 -23.92 3.28 11.71
N TRP A 397 -23.12 3.10 12.76
CA TRP A 397 -22.06 4.04 13.13
C TRP A 397 -20.93 4.03 12.10
N ASN A 398 -20.49 5.20 11.68
CA ASN A 398 -19.33 5.40 10.82
C ASN A 398 -18.29 6.23 11.55
N SER A 399 -17.00 5.95 11.36
CA SER A 399 -15.94 6.82 11.84
C SER A 399 -16.03 8.17 11.13
N PHE A 400 -15.74 9.24 11.84
CA PHE A 400 -15.88 10.59 11.29
C PHE A 400 -14.93 11.57 11.98
N PHE A 401 -14.35 12.43 11.22
CA PHE A 401 -13.69 13.65 11.69
C PHE A 401 -13.78 14.74 10.60
N VAL A 402 -13.49 15.98 10.99
CA VAL A 402 -13.31 17.11 10.06
C VAL A 402 -12.05 17.89 10.41
N PRO A 403 -11.39 18.55 9.43
CA PRO A 403 -10.18 19.34 9.67
C PRO A 403 -10.47 20.77 10.15
N PHE A 404 -11.55 20.97 10.88
CA PHE A 404 -11.95 22.26 11.46
C PHE A 404 -12.74 22.04 12.76
N ASP A 405 -12.74 23.06 13.62
CA ASP A 405 -13.62 23.05 14.80
C ASP A 405 -15.05 23.36 14.35
N PHE A 406 -16.03 22.71 14.96
CA PHE A 406 -17.43 23.02 14.72
C PHE A 406 -18.27 22.85 15.99
N THR A 407 -19.45 23.48 15.97
CA THR A 407 -20.44 23.32 17.03
C THR A 407 -21.63 22.56 16.46
N LEU A 408 -22.07 21.53 17.17
CA LEU A 408 -23.27 20.78 16.77
C LEU A 408 -24.51 21.67 16.87
N THR A 409 -25.31 21.66 15.83
CA THR A 409 -26.58 22.36 15.76
C THR A 409 -27.76 21.39 15.84
N ASP A 410 -28.93 21.92 16.22
CA ASP A 410 -30.19 21.13 16.20
C ASP A 410 -30.48 20.62 14.79
N GLU A 411 -30.17 21.41 13.75
CA GLU A 411 -30.36 20.99 12.35
C GLU A 411 -29.52 19.77 11.98
N MET A 412 -28.22 19.73 12.36
CA MET A 412 -27.37 18.56 12.17
C MET A 412 -27.95 17.34 12.90
N LEU A 413 -28.46 17.56 14.12
CA LEU A 413 -29.03 16.47 14.94
C LEU A 413 -30.42 16.02 14.51
N ASN A 414 -31.10 16.73 13.59
CA ASN A 414 -32.32 16.23 12.98
C ASN A 414 -32.06 14.99 12.10
N ASP A 415 -30.97 15.00 11.34
CA ASP A 415 -30.65 13.97 10.36
C ASP A 415 -29.58 12.99 10.83
N PHE A 416 -28.82 13.36 11.87
CA PHE A 416 -27.69 12.57 12.37
C PHE A 416 -27.68 12.42 13.88
N GLU A 417 -27.03 11.36 14.34
CA GLU A 417 -26.56 11.20 15.70
C GLU A 417 -25.03 11.34 15.70
N PHE A 418 -24.48 12.05 16.69
CA PHE A 418 -23.03 12.19 16.89
C PHE A 418 -22.64 11.67 18.25
N VAL A 419 -21.48 10.98 18.28
CA VAL A 419 -20.84 10.59 19.54
C VAL A 419 -19.35 10.94 19.48
N THR A 420 -18.82 11.39 20.60
CA THR A 420 -17.42 11.76 20.75
C THR A 420 -16.68 10.73 21.56
N LEU A 421 -15.40 10.46 21.24
CA LEU A 421 -14.56 9.55 21.99
C LEU A 421 -14.49 9.97 23.45
N TYR A 422 -14.79 9.03 24.36
CA TYR A 422 -14.85 9.29 25.80
C TYR A 422 -13.75 8.55 26.56
N ALA A 423 -13.62 7.23 26.37
CA ALA A 423 -12.65 6.42 27.10
C ALA A 423 -12.30 5.15 26.31
N ILE A 424 -11.16 4.56 26.66
CA ILE A 424 -10.78 3.22 26.22
C ILE A 424 -10.49 2.41 27.48
N ALA A 425 -11.13 1.27 27.63
CA ALA A 425 -10.97 0.37 28.78
C ALA A 425 -10.96 -1.09 28.32
N LEU A 426 -10.40 -1.97 29.13
CA LEU A 426 -10.53 -3.41 28.91
C LEU A 426 -11.82 -3.94 29.50
N GLU A 427 -12.51 -4.78 28.78
CA GLU A 427 -13.65 -5.53 29.26
C GLU A 427 -13.21 -6.41 30.46
N ASN A 428 -13.85 -6.22 31.61
CA ASN A 428 -13.51 -6.92 32.86
C ASN A 428 -12.03 -6.83 33.30
N GLY A 429 -11.30 -5.77 32.87
CA GLY A 429 -9.91 -5.53 33.27
C GLY A 429 -8.85 -6.35 32.53
N ASN A 430 -9.20 -7.45 31.87
CA ASN A 430 -8.29 -8.35 31.13
C ASN A 430 -8.85 -8.80 29.77
N GLY A 431 -10.05 -8.33 29.40
CA GLY A 431 -10.74 -8.71 28.17
C GLY A 431 -10.32 -7.88 26.93
N SER A 432 -11.13 -7.97 25.88
CA SER A 432 -10.96 -7.15 24.68
C SER A 432 -11.17 -5.68 25.01
N PRO A 433 -10.46 -4.75 24.32
CA PRO A 433 -10.67 -3.32 24.53
C PRO A 433 -12.08 -2.89 24.11
N VAL A 434 -12.66 -2.01 24.92
CA VAL A 434 -13.93 -1.33 24.63
C VAL A 434 -13.63 0.15 24.47
N ILE A 435 -14.01 0.69 23.33
CA ILE A 435 -13.89 2.11 23.02
C ILE A 435 -15.24 2.75 23.28
N SER A 436 -15.30 3.56 24.32
CA SER A 436 -16.52 4.22 24.76
C SER A 436 -16.65 5.59 24.11
N TYR A 437 -17.83 5.85 23.58
CA TYR A 437 -18.21 7.13 23.00
C TYR A 437 -19.41 7.69 23.77
N LYS A 438 -19.45 9.00 23.93
CA LYS A 438 -20.54 9.72 24.60
C LYS A 438 -21.41 10.41 23.58
N MET A 439 -22.73 10.31 23.72
CA MET A 439 -23.69 11.08 22.92
C MET A 439 -23.38 12.57 22.99
N ALA A 440 -23.30 13.20 21.85
CA ALA A 440 -23.14 14.64 21.72
C ALA A 440 -24.49 15.33 21.50
N LYS A 441 -24.61 16.58 21.91
CA LYS A 441 -25.84 17.38 21.85
C LYS A 441 -25.62 18.72 21.20
N ALA A 442 -26.69 19.40 20.84
CA ALA A 442 -26.61 20.74 20.31
C ALA A 442 -25.87 21.66 21.28
N GLY A 443 -24.99 22.47 20.73
CA GLY A 443 -24.09 23.35 21.48
C GLY A 443 -22.75 22.74 21.86
N ASP A 444 -22.57 21.43 21.72
CA ASP A 444 -21.26 20.78 21.96
C ASP A 444 -20.27 21.20 20.87
N LYS A 445 -19.06 21.58 21.32
CA LYS A 445 -17.95 21.94 20.43
C LYS A 445 -17.07 20.72 20.17
N ILE A 446 -16.85 20.43 18.92
CA ILE A 446 -15.98 19.34 18.46
C ILE A 446 -14.76 19.97 17.80
N ALA A 447 -13.58 19.60 18.31
CA ALA A 447 -12.32 20.14 17.80
C ALA A 447 -11.94 19.48 16.46
N ALA A 448 -11.17 20.19 15.65
CA ALA A 448 -10.57 19.66 14.43
C ALA A 448 -9.82 18.34 14.71
N PHE A 449 -9.96 17.39 13.81
CA PHE A 449 -9.33 16.06 13.87
C PHE A 449 -9.73 15.19 15.07
N PHE A 450 -10.73 15.60 15.83
CA PHE A 450 -11.19 14.80 16.97
C PHE A 450 -11.98 13.58 16.48
N PRO A 451 -11.66 12.36 16.94
CA PRO A 451 -12.34 11.14 16.50
C PRO A 451 -13.77 11.09 17.04
N CYS A 452 -14.72 11.14 16.12
CA CYS A 452 -16.14 11.02 16.38
C CYS A 452 -16.70 9.79 15.67
N LEU A 453 -17.90 9.36 16.06
CA LEU A 453 -18.74 8.55 15.20
C LEU A 453 -19.96 9.37 14.80
N ILE A 454 -20.39 9.12 13.57
CA ILE A 454 -21.62 9.70 13.01
C ILE A 454 -22.54 8.57 12.55
N LYS A 455 -23.83 8.74 12.75
CA LYS A 455 -24.86 7.82 12.29
C LYS A 455 -25.97 8.61 11.64
N ALA A 456 -26.21 8.35 10.36
CA ALA A 456 -27.35 8.92 9.67
C ALA A 456 -28.65 8.24 10.13
N LYS A 457 -29.70 9.03 10.34
CA LYS A 457 -31.03 8.52 10.74
C LYS A 457 -31.80 7.92 9.58
N ALA A 458 -31.39 8.21 8.34
CA ALA A 458 -31.96 7.64 7.11
C ALA A 458 -30.85 7.23 6.13
N THR A 459 -31.16 6.27 5.27
CA THR A 459 -30.32 5.89 4.12
C THR A 459 -30.52 6.85 2.95
N GLY A 460 -29.59 6.84 1.98
CA GLY A 460 -29.57 7.74 0.84
C GLY A 460 -28.64 8.91 1.02
N GLU A 461 -28.70 9.86 0.11
CA GLU A 461 -27.89 11.08 0.16
C GLU A 461 -28.28 11.94 1.35
N GLN A 462 -27.32 12.22 2.22
CA GLN A 462 -27.47 13.08 3.39
C GLN A 462 -26.45 14.21 3.33
N LYS A 463 -26.83 15.39 3.87
CA LYS A 463 -26.01 16.60 3.82
C LYS A 463 -25.74 17.13 5.23
N LEU A 464 -24.47 17.43 5.50
CA LEU A 464 -24.03 18.13 6.70
C LEU A 464 -23.60 19.54 6.34
N TYR A 465 -24.30 20.52 6.86
CA TYR A 465 -23.99 21.92 6.68
C TYR A 465 -23.29 22.47 7.93
N PHE A 466 -22.04 22.92 7.76
CA PHE A 466 -21.22 23.44 8.87
C PHE A 466 -21.20 24.96 8.94
N GLY A 467 -21.68 25.64 7.88
CA GLY A 467 -21.52 27.06 7.75
C GLY A 467 -20.07 27.48 7.55
N GLU A 468 -19.71 28.65 8.00
CA GLU A 468 -18.36 29.21 7.89
C GLU A 468 -17.43 28.60 8.93
N VAL A 469 -16.37 27.89 8.48
CA VAL A 469 -15.41 27.19 9.32
C VAL A 469 -13.97 27.52 8.93
N ASP A 470 -13.04 27.33 9.87
CA ASP A 470 -11.61 27.53 9.70
C ASP A 470 -10.91 26.16 9.56
N TYR A 471 -10.51 25.81 8.35
CA TYR A 471 -9.75 24.59 8.09
C TYR A 471 -8.35 24.65 8.69
N LYS A 472 -7.93 23.57 9.32
CA LYS A 472 -6.61 23.43 9.95
C LYS A 472 -5.75 22.39 9.21
N SER A 473 -4.45 22.62 9.17
CA SER A 473 -3.49 21.65 8.67
C SER A 473 -3.38 20.44 9.63
N ILE A 474 -3.23 19.26 9.06
CA ILE A 474 -3.00 18.02 9.85
C ILE A 474 -1.58 17.94 10.43
N LYS A 475 -0.66 18.82 10.03
CA LYS A 475 0.74 18.76 10.44
C LYS A 475 0.88 18.84 11.96
N GLY A 476 1.44 17.78 12.56
CA GLY A 476 1.66 17.68 14.01
C GLY A 476 0.46 17.19 14.83
N VAL A 477 -0.63 16.78 14.20
CA VAL A 477 -1.84 16.31 14.88
C VAL A 477 -1.95 14.79 14.77
N ALA A 478 -1.63 14.07 15.84
CA ALA A 478 -2.02 12.68 16.02
C ALA A 478 -2.62 12.53 17.42
N PRO A 479 -3.95 12.51 17.55
CA PRO A 479 -4.56 12.25 18.86
C PRO A 479 -4.16 10.84 19.30
N GLN A 480 -3.49 10.76 20.44
CA GLN A 480 -3.09 9.48 21.06
C GLN A 480 -3.95 9.25 22.28
N TYR A 481 -4.56 8.10 22.33
CA TYR A 481 -5.32 7.66 23.49
C TYR A 481 -4.72 6.35 24.00
N SER A 482 -4.39 6.30 25.28
CA SER A 482 -3.89 5.07 25.89
C SER A 482 -4.88 4.61 26.97
N CYS A 483 -5.19 3.31 26.96
CA CYS A 483 -5.85 2.70 28.08
C CYS A 483 -4.84 2.37 29.20
N SER A 484 -5.30 2.00 30.37
CA SER A 484 -4.47 1.64 31.53
C SER A 484 -3.69 0.31 31.38
N THR A 485 -3.56 -0.21 30.17
CA THR A 485 -2.97 -1.48 29.80
C THR A 485 -1.56 -1.31 29.20
N THR A 486 -1.00 -2.40 28.76
CA THR A 486 0.26 -2.44 28.01
C THR A 486 0.14 -1.91 26.57
N GLU A 487 -1.07 -1.61 26.09
CA GLU A 487 -1.34 -1.21 24.70
C GLU A 487 -1.58 0.30 24.59
N GLN A 488 -1.13 0.87 23.49
CA GLN A 488 -1.40 2.24 23.07
C GLN A 488 -2.30 2.25 21.83
N TYR A 489 -3.38 2.99 21.90
CA TYR A 489 -4.34 3.19 20.81
C TYR A 489 -4.13 4.57 20.22
N THR A 490 -3.94 4.64 18.90
CA THR A 490 -3.76 5.90 18.18
C THR A 490 -4.78 5.98 17.06
N PHE A 491 -5.55 7.06 17.03
CA PHE A 491 -6.52 7.35 15.98
C PHE A 491 -5.89 8.27 14.95
N HIS A 492 -5.96 7.88 13.69
CA HIS A 492 -5.33 8.57 12.56
C HIS A 492 -6.39 9.11 11.63
N PRO A 493 -6.59 10.43 11.57
CA PRO A 493 -7.48 11.05 10.60
C PRO A 493 -6.93 10.89 9.18
N VAL A 494 -7.81 10.63 8.22
CA VAL A 494 -7.46 10.37 6.82
C VAL A 494 -7.79 11.60 5.97
N MET A 495 -6.75 12.30 5.53
CA MET A 495 -6.86 13.46 4.62
C MET A 495 -6.66 13.09 3.14
N GLU A 496 -6.18 11.89 2.86
CA GLU A 496 -5.95 11.33 1.55
C GLU A 496 -6.20 9.81 1.58
N ASN A 497 -6.79 9.26 0.52
CA ASN A 497 -7.07 7.81 0.43
C ASN A 497 -5.91 6.96 0.96
N THR A 498 -6.17 6.22 2.03
CA THR A 498 -5.13 5.53 2.81
C THR A 498 -5.33 4.03 2.76
N CYS A 499 -4.31 3.30 2.30
CA CYS A 499 -4.28 1.84 2.34
C CYS A 499 -4.11 1.34 3.78
N LEU A 500 -5.12 0.67 4.32
CA LEU A 500 -5.15 0.23 5.72
C LEU A 500 -4.12 -0.85 6.05
N VAL A 501 -3.88 -1.80 5.14
CA VAL A 501 -2.90 -2.87 5.35
C VAL A 501 -1.49 -2.30 5.52
N ALA A 502 -1.13 -1.33 4.68
CA ALA A 502 0.16 -0.65 4.77
C ALA A 502 0.35 0.10 6.09
N LYS A 503 -0.74 0.57 6.70
CA LYS A 503 -0.74 1.31 7.97
C LYS A 503 -0.91 0.44 9.20
N LYS A 504 -1.06 -0.89 9.05
CA LYS A 504 -1.43 -1.79 10.17
C LYS A 504 -2.71 -1.33 10.87
N GLY A 505 -3.66 -0.82 10.09
CA GLY A 505 -4.82 -0.08 10.57
C GLY A 505 -6.05 -0.95 10.82
N TYR A 506 -6.79 -0.59 11.85
CA TYR A 506 -8.13 -1.08 12.14
C TYR A 506 -9.15 -0.04 11.70
N TYR A 507 -10.19 -0.43 11.01
CA TYR A 507 -11.30 0.43 10.63
C TYR A 507 -12.57 0.05 11.37
N LEU A 508 -13.49 1.00 11.53
CA LEU A 508 -14.80 0.73 12.11
C LEU A 508 -15.66 -0.04 11.10
N ASN A 509 -16.11 -1.23 11.49
CA ASN A 509 -17.13 -1.97 10.78
C ASN A 509 -18.49 -1.66 11.42
N SER A 510 -19.36 -0.97 10.70
CA SER A 510 -20.66 -0.51 11.18
C SER A 510 -21.64 -1.65 11.49
N GLU A 511 -21.53 -2.77 10.80
CA GLU A 511 -22.40 -3.95 11.05
C GLU A 511 -22.00 -4.70 12.32
N LYS A 512 -20.69 -4.75 12.61
CA LYS A 512 -20.14 -5.43 13.80
C LYS A 512 -20.02 -4.52 15.01
N ASN A 513 -20.28 -3.22 14.89
CA ASN A 513 -20.04 -2.22 15.92
C ASN A 513 -18.66 -2.36 16.58
N SER A 514 -17.64 -2.59 15.77
CA SER A 514 -16.29 -2.85 16.27
C SER A 514 -15.21 -2.42 15.28
N PHE A 515 -14.02 -2.13 15.82
CA PHE A 515 -12.83 -1.93 15.02
C PHE A 515 -12.27 -3.29 14.59
N VAL A 516 -12.17 -3.51 13.29
CA VAL A 516 -11.66 -4.75 12.69
C VAL A 516 -10.39 -4.49 11.91
N TYR A 517 -9.47 -5.44 11.95
CA TYR A 517 -8.25 -5.38 11.16
C TYR A 517 -8.53 -5.81 9.72
N ASN A 518 -8.01 -5.03 8.78
CA ASN A 518 -8.17 -5.34 7.36
C ASN A 518 -6.87 -5.89 6.77
N ILE A 519 -6.98 -7.02 6.07
CA ILE A 519 -5.88 -7.68 5.36
C ILE A 519 -5.97 -7.52 3.83
N HIS A 520 -7.04 -6.91 3.32
CA HIS A 520 -7.19 -6.74 1.88
C HIS A 520 -6.30 -5.58 1.39
N PRO A 521 -5.35 -5.84 0.47
CA PRO A 521 -4.41 -4.81 0.01
C PRO A 521 -5.09 -3.67 -0.76
N GLU A 522 -6.26 -3.90 -1.31
CA GLU A 522 -7.06 -2.92 -2.07
C GLU A 522 -8.05 -2.12 -1.21
N ALA A 523 -8.06 -2.33 0.11
CA ALA A 523 -8.95 -1.58 0.98
C ALA A 523 -8.34 -0.23 1.35
N TYR A 524 -8.91 0.81 0.80
CA TYR A 524 -8.58 2.20 1.09
C TYR A 524 -9.65 2.83 1.96
N LEU A 525 -9.22 3.68 2.89
CA LEU A 525 -10.09 4.52 3.67
C LEU A 525 -10.05 5.94 3.09
N PRO A 526 -11.21 6.50 2.67
CA PRO A 526 -11.27 7.84 2.11
C PRO A 526 -11.13 8.93 3.18
N PRO A 527 -10.91 10.21 2.78
CA PRO A 527 -10.93 11.35 3.67
C PRO A 527 -12.20 11.45 4.54
N PHE A 528 -12.12 12.21 5.63
CA PHE A 528 -13.14 12.38 6.67
C PHE A 528 -13.39 11.16 7.56
N LEU A 529 -12.77 10.02 7.28
CA LEU A 529 -12.77 8.86 8.14
C LEU A 529 -11.44 8.75 8.90
N TYR A 530 -11.41 7.97 9.97
CA TYR A 530 -10.18 7.65 10.65
C TYR A 530 -10.02 6.15 10.83
N TYR A 531 -8.77 5.71 10.91
CA TYR A 531 -8.40 4.36 11.32
C TYR A 531 -7.67 4.40 12.67
N MET A 532 -7.56 3.27 13.30
CA MET A 532 -6.88 3.12 14.57
C MET A 532 -5.70 2.18 14.43
N THR A 533 -4.58 2.47 15.08
CA THR A 533 -3.48 1.53 15.27
C THR A 533 -3.34 1.17 16.74
N ILE A 534 -2.89 -0.05 17.01
CA ILE A 534 -2.63 -0.54 18.36
C ILE A 534 -1.17 -0.94 18.42
N GLN A 535 -0.46 -0.44 19.43
CA GLN A 535 0.95 -0.76 19.68
C GLN A 535 1.14 -1.27 21.11
N ASP A 536 2.03 -2.23 21.28
CA ASP A 536 2.55 -2.61 22.60
C ASP A 536 3.42 -1.47 23.13
N LYS A 537 3.17 -1.00 24.35
CA LYS A 537 3.88 0.17 24.92
C LYS A 537 5.34 -0.09 25.25
N ALA A 538 5.71 -1.34 25.53
CA ALA A 538 7.08 -1.68 25.89
C ALA A 538 7.96 -1.88 24.66
N THR A 539 7.43 -2.51 23.62
CA THR A 539 8.17 -2.86 22.41
C THR A 539 7.94 -1.89 21.25
N MET A 540 6.91 -1.04 21.34
CA MET A 540 6.42 -0.16 20.25
C MET A 540 6.03 -0.92 18.97
N SER A 541 5.90 -2.25 19.06
CA SER A 541 5.49 -3.10 17.95
C SER A 541 3.98 -2.99 17.71
N TYR A 542 3.58 -2.99 16.44
CA TYR A 542 2.16 -3.02 16.09
C TYR A 542 1.53 -4.36 16.46
N ILE A 543 0.40 -4.30 17.13
CA ILE A 543 -0.43 -5.46 17.44
C ILE A 543 -1.38 -5.65 16.26
N VAL A 544 -1.17 -6.72 15.52
CA VAL A 544 -2.00 -7.10 14.37
C VAL A 544 -2.44 -8.57 14.53
N PRO A 545 -3.69 -8.91 14.18
CA PRO A 545 -4.13 -10.31 14.22
C PRO A 545 -3.49 -11.11 13.09
N ASP A 546 -3.22 -12.39 13.31
CA ASP A 546 -2.71 -13.31 12.29
C ASP A 546 -3.72 -13.53 11.15
N ASN A 547 -5.01 -13.34 11.43
CA ASN A 547 -6.10 -13.49 10.46
C ASN A 547 -6.91 -12.20 10.36
N GLY A 548 -7.28 -11.83 9.12
CA GLY A 548 -8.10 -10.66 8.87
C GLY A 548 -9.54 -10.80 9.35
N GLY A 549 -10.18 -9.65 9.56
CA GLY A 549 -11.57 -9.58 10.02
C GLY A 549 -11.78 -9.88 11.51
N ALA A 550 -10.68 -10.11 12.27
CA ALA A 550 -10.75 -10.24 13.72
C ALA A 550 -11.16 -8.89 14.34
N SER A 551 -12.25 -8.89 15.07
CA SER A 551 -12.66 -7.76 15.89
C SER A 551 -11.70 -7.64 17.08
N LYS A 552 -11.08 -6.46 17.25
CA LYS A 552 -10.15 -6.22 18.36
C LYS A 552 -10.71 -5.28 19.40
N ALA A 553 -11.61 -4.37 19.03
CA ALA A 553 -12.16 -3.40 19.95
C ALA A 553 -13.64 -3.17 19.64
N LYS A 554 -14.50 -3.43 20.61
CA LYS A 554 -15.93 -3.10 20.52
C LYS A 554 -16.13 -1.61 20.77
N ILE A 555 -17.14 -1.01 20.14
CA ILE A 555 -17.60 0.31 20.53
C ILE A 555 -18.75 0.22 21.51
N CYS A 556 -18.79 1.17 22.44
CA CYS A 556 -19.89 1.35 23.37
C CYS A 556 -20.34 2.82 23.32
N VAL A 557 -21.63 3.06 23.12
CA VAL A 557 -22.21 4.41 23.11
C VAL A 557 -22.93 4.66 24.43
N ILE A 558 -22.52 5.73 25.13
CA ILE A 558 -23.09 6.14 26.41
C ILE A 558 -24.12 7.25 26.16
N GLY A 559 -25.41 6.97 26.44
CA GLY A 559 -26.50 7.95 26.39
C GLY A 559 -26.60 8.84 27.62
N GLU A 560 -27.28 10.00 27.52
CA GLU A 560 -27.48 10.91 28.66
C GLU A 560 -28.34 10.31 29.79
N ASN A 561 -29.21 9.35 29.48
CA ASN A 561 -30.15 8.74 30.44
C ASN A 561 -29.82 7.28 30.75
N GLU A 562 -28.79 6.72 30.17
CA GLU A 562 -28.35 5.35 30.46
C GLU A 562 -27.29 5.41 31.57
N PRO A 563 -27.40 4.58 32.61
CA PRO A 563 -26.32 4.45 33.56
C PRO A 563 -25.13 3.83 32.86
N THR A 564 -24.14 4.66 32.48
CA THR A 564 -22.81 4.27 32.00
C THR A 564 -22.77 2.90 31.31
N GLY A 565 -22.90 2.88 30.02
CA GLY A 565 -22.53 1.91 28.99
C GLY A 565 -22.40 0.41 29.28
N ILE A 566 -23.10 -0.13 30.25
CA ILE A 566 -23.01 -1.54 30.63
C ILE A 566 -24.22 -2.34 30.12
N THR A 567 -25.25 -1.67 29.58
CA THR A 567 -26.49 -2.32 29.17
C THR A 567 -26.34 -3.31 28.01
N ASP A 568 -25.42 -3.10 27.07
CA ASP A 568 -25.16 -4.06 25.98
C ASP A 568 -24.20 -5.20 26.38
N LEU A 569 -23.55 -5.09 27.55
CA LEU A 569 -22.74 -6.18 28.14
C LEU A 569 -23.55 -7.14 29.01
N VAL A 570 -24.81 -6.83 29.29
CA VAL A 570 -25.62 -7.58 30.26
C VAL A 570 -26.26 -8.83 29.68
N ASP A 571 -26.44 -8.93 28.36
CA ASP A 571 -27.08 -10.10 27.76
C ASP A 571 -26.19 -11.36 27.70
N GLU A 572 -24.85 -11.22 27.77
CA GLU A 572 -23.94 -12.37 27.96
C GLU A 572 -23.47 -12.60 29.40
N ALA A 573 -23.64 -11.62 30.29
CA ALA A 573 -23.17 -11.68 31.67
C ALA A 573 -24.28 -12.04 32.68
N ALA A 574 -25.39 -12.62 32.25
CA ALA A 574 -26.48 -13.10 33.15
C ALA A 574 -26.04 -14.20 34.11
N SER A 575 -24.77 -14.59 34.16
CA SER A 575 -24.20 -15.57 35.08
C SER A 575 -23.23 -15.02 36.16
N ALA A 576 -22.94 -13.72 36.19
CA ALA A 576 -22.07 -13.11 37.21
C ALA A 576 -22.88 -12.30 38.23
N SER A 577 -23.84 -12.97 38.90
CA SER A 577 -24.63 -12.35 39.96
C SER A 577 -23.75 -12.02 41.18
N GLY A 578 -23.72 -10.75 41.57
CA GLY A 578 -23.24 -10.30 42.87
C GLY A 578 -22.11 -9.31 42.95
N LYS A 579 -21.38 -9.02 41.86
CA LYS A 579 -20.26 -8.06 41.90
C LYS A 579 -20.74 -6.61 41.93
N VAL A 580 -20.02 -5.78 42.70
CA VAL A 580 -20.24 -4.34 42.81
C VAL A 580 -19.10 -3.63 42.07
N TYR A 581 -19.44 -2.67 41.21
CA TYR A 581 -18.51 -1.90 40.40
C TYR A 581 -18.54 -0.42 40.80
N ASN A 582 -17.40 0.25 40.72
CA ASN A 582 -17.37 1.70 40.81
C ASN A 582 -17.80 2.33 39.46
N LEU A 583 -17.87 3.67 39.37
CA LEU A 583 -18.24 4.38 38.15
C LEU A 583 -17.21 4.26 37.02
N GLN A 584 -16.01 3.75 37.32
CA GLN A 584 -14.97 3.46 36.33
C GLN A 584 -15.04 2.00 35.82
N GLY A 585 -16.06 1.21 36.26
CA GLY A 585 -16.25 -0.18 35.86
C GLY A 585 -15.33 -1.18 36.57
N VAL A 586 -14.62 -0.78 37.62
CA VAL A 586 -13.74 -1.64 38.41
C VAL A 586 -14.55 -2.36 39.48
N VAL A 587 -14.37 -3.70 39.63
CA VAL A 587 -14.97 -4.49 40.71
C VAL A 587 -14.38 -4.02 42.03
N VAL A 588 -15.23 -3.53 42.94
CA VAL A 588 -14.83 -3.05 44.25
C VAL A 588 -15.30 -3.98 45.39
N GLY A 589 -16.08 -4.99 45.08
CA GLY A 589 -16.53 -6.00 46.03
C GLY A 589 -17.65 -6.87 45.49
N ASN A 590 -18.11 -7.83 46.32
CA ASN A 590 -19.29 -8.64 46.02
C ASN A 590 -20.54 -8.17 46.84
N THR A 591 -20.33 -7.26 47.78
CA THR A 591 -21.37 -6.64 48.60
C THR A 591 -21.15 -5.14 48.69
N THR A 592 -22.18 -4.39 49.06
CA THR A 592 -22.09 -2.95 49.32
C THR A 592 -21.63 -2.62 50.73
N GLU A 593 -21.52 -3.63 51.61
CA GLU A 593 -21.06 -3.46 52.99
C GLU A 593 -19.55 -3.15 53.02
N GLY A 594 -19.18 -2.10 53.74
CA GLY A 594 -17.78 -1.69 53.86
C GLY A 594 -17.23 -0.84 52.71
N LEU A 595 -18.04 -0.54 51.69
CA LEU A 595 -17.62 0.36 50.64
C LEU A 595 -17.70 1.85 51.09
N PRO A 596 -16.78 2.72 50.67
CA PRO A 596 -16.88 4.15 50.92
C PRO A 596 -18.20 4.73 50.42
N LYS A 597 -18.64 5.85 51.03
CA LYS A 597 -19.81 6.58 50.52
C LYS A 597 -19.59 6.97 49.06
N GLY A 598 -20.52 6.60 48.20
CA GLY A 598 -20.37 6.85 46.76
C GLY A 598 -21.46 6.15 45.94
N VAL A 599 -21.30 6.27 44.62
CA VAL A 599 -22.18 5.66 43.62
C VAL A 599 -21.51 4.42 43.05
N TYR A 600 -22.21 3.33 43.04
CA TYR A 600 -21.74 2.03 42.58
C TYR A 600 -22.78 1.38 41.65
N ILE A 601 -22.40 0.33 40.95
CA ILE A 601 -23.26 -0.46 40.08
C ILE A 601 -23.26 -1.92 40.56
N LYS A 602 -24.41 -2.49 40.77
CA LYS A 602 -24.59 -3.90 41.09
C LYS A 602 -25.77 -4.46 40.31
N ASN A 603 -25.56 -5.59 39.63
CA ASN A 603 -26.58 -6.23 38.79
C ASN A 603 -27.22 -5.26 37.79
N GLY A 604 -26.38 -4.42 37.14
CA GLY A 604 -26.82 -3.42 36.18
C GLY A 604 -27.61 -2.24 36.77
N ARG A 605 -27.70 -2.12 38.09
CA ARG A 605 -28.45 -1.04 38.75
C ARG A 605 -27.52 -0.14 39.56
N LYS A 606 -27.77 1.16 39.49
CA LYS A 606 -27.09 2.17 40.28
C LYS A 606 -27.50 2.04 41.76
N ILE A 607 -26.51 1.94 42.64
CA ILE A 607 -26.67 1.95 44.09
C ILE A 607 -25.90 3.14 44.69
N ILE A 608 -26.48 3.74 45.72
CA ILE A 608 -25.85 4.82 46.50
C ILE A 608 -25.52 4.27 47.85
N VAL A 609 -24.22 4.16 48.18
CA VAL A 609 -23.75 3.90 49.56
C VAL A 609 -23.67 5.24 50.29
N LYS A 610 -24.51 5.39 51.33
CA LYS A 610 -24.64 6.62 52.08
C LYS A 610 -23.67 6.72 53.26
#